data_b5e28d1e803524cfe07ff6fab02a89e5
#
_entry.id   b5e28d1e803524cfe07ff6fab02a89e5
#
_cell.length_a   1.000
_cell.length_b   1.000
_cell.length_c   1.000
_cell.angle_alpha   90.00
_cell.angle_beta   90.00
_cell.angle_gamma   90.00
#
_symmetry.space_group_name_H-M   'P 1'
#
loop_
_entity.id
_entity.type
_entity.pdbx_description
1 polymer ?
#
loop_
_entity_poly.entity_id
_entity_poly.type
_entity_poly.pdbx_seq_one_letter_code
_entity_poly.pdbx_strand_id
1 'polypeptide(L)'
;MSASQVAPRPTSVTIAIVLGWIGVVADAIGGVALIVLAGNADVLSSLSADESTARLMGIILLVVAVILAACVYLLGNGSNAVRMLLSVVMILRVAVSVWVIIALGTHNLTEAVVTIVISLVVLGLVWNEKANEFFATN
;
A
#
# COMPACT_ATOMS: atom_id res chain seq x y z
N MET A 1 37.47 -2.14 18.04
CA MET A 1 36.15 -1.53 18.02
C MET A 1 35.38 -2.06 16.82
N SER A 2 34.46 -2.94 17.10
CA SER A 2 33.60 -3.43 16.04
C SER A 2 32.75 -2.28 15.53
N ALA A 3 32.94 -1.89 14.27
CA ALA A 3 31.93 -1.09 13.62
C ALA A 3 30.57 -1.75 13.87
N SER A 4 29.61 -1.01 14.36
CA SER A 4 28.24 -1.50 14.49
C SER A 4 27.83 -2.07 13.13
N GLN A 5 27.91 -3.38 13.01
CA GLN A 5 27.47 -4.04 11.79
C GLN A 5 25.94 -3.93 11.73
N VAL A 6 25.50 -3.01 10.93
CA VAL A 6 24.09 -2.97 10.53
C VAL A 6 23.78 -4.32 9.91
N ALA A 7 22.81 -5.04 10.44
CA ALA A 7 22.40 -6.32 9.89
C ALA A 7 22.06 -6.14 8.39
N PRO A 8 22.54 -7.02 7.50
CA PRO A 8 22.24 -6.91 6.09
C PRO A 8 20.72 -7.03 5.86
N ARG A 9 20.23 -6.24 4.92
CA ARG A 9 18.80 -6.25 4.60
C ARG A 9 18.41 -7.63 4.02
N PRO A 10 17.43 -8.33 4.64
CA PRO A 10 16.97 -9.61 4.10
C PRO A 10 16.30 -9.43 2.73
N THR A 11 16.37 -10.47 1.92
CA THR A 11 15.69 -10.49 0.61
C THR A 11 14.19 -10.25 0.75
N SER A 12 13.56 -10.77 1.79
CA SER A 12 12.13 -10.55 2.05
C SER A 12 11.78 -9.07 2.21
N VAL A 13 12.60 -8.31 2.92
CA VAL A 13 12.42 -6.85 3.07
C VAL A 13 12.63 -6.14 1.74
N THR A 14 13.61 -6.55 0.95
CA THR A 14 13.83 -5.99 -0.38
C THR A 14 12.65 -6.24 -1.30
N ILE A 15 12.08 -7.45 -1.29
CA ILE A 15 10.88 -7.77 -2.08
C ILE A 15 9.69 -6.93 -1.60
N ALA A 16 9.50 -6.77 -0.29
CA ALA A 16 8.46 -5.92 0.27
C ALA A 16 8.60 -4.46 -0.19
N ILE A 17 9.83 -3.94 -0.26
CA ILE A 17 10.12 -2.59 -0.76
C ILE A 17 9.72 -2.48 -2.24
N VAL A 18 10.10 -3.45 -3.07
CA VAL A 18 9.75 -3.45 -4.50
C VAL A 18 8.23 -3.48 -4.68
N LEU A 19 7.54 -4.38 -3.97
CA LEU A 19 6.08 -4.45 -4.00
C LEU A 19 5.43 -3.17 -3.49
N GLY A 20 6.02 -2.56 -2.46
CA GLY A 20 5.56 -1.28 -1.93
C GLY A 20 5.66 -0.16 -2.96
N TRP A 21 6.76 -0.05 -3.70
CA TRP A 21 6.93 0.92 -4.77
C TRP A 21 5.95 0.69 -5.92
N ILE A 22 5.67 -0.57 -6.27
CA ILE A 22 4.63 -0.89 -7.26
C ILE A 22 3.28 -0.37 -6.78
N GLY A 23 2.96 -0.56 -5.50
CA GLY A 23 1.74 -0.04 -4.89
C GLY A 23 1.67 1.50 -4.92
N VAL A 24 2.78 2.18 -4.60
CA VAL A 24 2.87 3.64 -4.66
C VAL A 24 2.57 4.17 -6.06
N VAL A 25 3.19 3.56 -7.07
CA VAL A 25 2.98 3.97 -8.48
C VAL A 25 1.54 3.71 -8.89
N ALA A 26 0.98 2.56 -8.54
CA ALA A 26 -0.41 2.21 -8.85
C ALA A 26 -1.40 3.20 -8.19
N ASP A 27 -1.21 3.51 -6.90
CA ASP A 27 -2.05 4.47 -6.18
C ASP A 27 -1.92 5.88 -6.76
N ALA A 28 -0.71 6.31 -7.12
CA ALA A 28 -0.47 7.62 -7.72
C ALA A 28 -1.15 7.74 -9.08
N ILE A 29 -1.00 6.75 -9.94
CA ILE A 29 -1.64 6.72 -11.26
C ILE A 29 -3.17 6.68 -11.09
N GLY A 30 -3.68 5.80 -10.24
CA GLY A 30 -5.10 5.68 -9.95
C GLY A 30 -5.70 6.97 -9.38
N GLY A 31 -5.00 7.60 -8.45
CA GLY A 31 -5.44 8.85 -7.85
C GLY A 31 -5.51 10.00 -8.86
N VAL A 32 -4.47 10.17 -9.67
CA VAL A 32 -4.46 11.19 -10.75
C VAL A 32 -5.55 10.90 -11.78
N ALA A 33 -5.69 9.64 -12.19
CA ALA A 33 -6.72 9.25 -13.16
C ALA A 33 -8.13 9.56 -12.63
N LEU A 34 -8.43 9.26 -11.38
CA LEU A 34 -9.73 9.58 -10.79
C LEU A 34 -10.01 11.09 -10.75
N ILE A 35 -9.02 11.90 -10.44
CA ILE A 35 -9.17 13.35 -10.41
C ILE A 35 -9.40 13.90 -11.82
N VAL A 36 -8.58 13.47 -12.78
CA VAL A 36 -8.64 13.97 -14.16
C VAL A 36 -9.92 13.50 -14.85
N LEU A 37 -10.33 12.27 -14.62
CA LEU A 37 -11.50 11.67 -15.26
C LEU A 37 -12.80 11.87 -14.48
N ALA A 38 -12.78 12.59 -13.37
CA ALA A 38 -13.96 12.81 -12.52
C ALA A 38 -15.12 13.51 -13.24
N GLY A 39 -14.84 14.23 -14.32
CA GLY A 39 -15.88 14.85 -15.16
C GLY A 39 -16.42 13.94 -16.27
N ASN A 40 -15.90 12.73 -16.43
CA ASN A 40 -16.30 11.81 -17.50
C ASN A 40 -17.45 10.91 -17.02
N ALA A 41 -18.62 11.02 -17.68
CA ALA A 41 -19.82 10.29 -17.29
C ALA A 41 -19.65 8.76 -17.39
N ASP A 42 -18.90 8.27 -18.37
CA ASP A 42 -18.69 6.83 -18.54
C ASP A 42 -17.85 6.25 -17.39
N VAL A 43 -16.84 7.00 -16.94
CA VAL A 43 -16.00 6.61 -15.79
C VAL A 43 -16.85 6.64 -14.52
N LEU A 44 -17.64 7.68 -14.29
CA LEU A 44 -18.50 7.80 -13.11
C LEU A 44 -19.53 6.67 -13.06
N SER A 45 -20.13 6.32 -14.18
CA SER A 45 -21.08 5.20 -14.23
C SER A 45 -20.43 3.86 -13.90
N SER A 46 -19.20 3.64 -14.40
CA SER A 46 -18.45 2.41 -14.12
C SER A 46 -18.04 2.28 -12.64
N LEU A 47 -17.82 3.41 -11.96
CA LEU A 47 -17.46 3.46 -10.54
C LEU A 47 -18.69 3.50 -9.62
N SER A 48 -19.89 3.70 -10.18
CA SER A 48 -21.12 3.95 -9.40
C SER A 48 -20.95 5.12 -8.40
N ALA A 49 -20.24 6.15 -8.83
CA ALA A 49 -19.90 7.31 -8.01
C ALA A 49 -20.22 8.62 -8.73
N ASP A 50 -20.44 9.69 -7.98
CA ASP A 50 -20.55 11.05 -8.52
C ASP A 50 -19.17 11.70 -8.67
N GLU A 51 -19.11 12.88 -9.29
CA GLU A 51 -17.88 13.61 -9.56
C GLU A 51 -17.12 13.96 -8.27
N SER A 52 -17.82 14.44 -7.24
CA SER A 52 -17.20 14.82 -5.98
C SER A 52 -16.63 13.62 -5.24
N THR A 53 -17.33 12.50 -5.26
CA THR A 53 -16.85 11.24 -4.66
C THR A 53 -15.61 10.72 -5.40
N ALA A 54 -15.62 10.73 -6.73
CA ALA A 54 -14.47 10.30 -7.53
C ALA A 54 -13.24 11.17 -7.26
N ARG A 55 -13.39 12.48 -7.18
CA ARG A 55 -12.29 13.40 -6.83
C ARG A 55 -11.77 13.15 -5.43
N LEU A 56 -12.66 12.97 -4.47
CA LEU A 56 -12.28 12.69 -3.09
C LEU A 56 -11.50 11.38 -2.99
N MET A 57 -11.97 10.34 -3.67
CA MET A 57 -11.25 9.04 -3.73
C MET A 57 -9.86 9.21 -4.35
N GLY A 58 -9.74 9.98 -5.43
CA GLY A 58 -8.46 10.27 -6.06
C GLY A 58 -7.50 10.99 -5.12
N ILE A 59 -7.98 12.00 -4.38
CA ILE A 59 -7.18 12.72 -3.39
C ILE A 59 -6.72 11.77 -2.26
N ILE A 60 -7.62 10.93 -1.76
CA ILE A 60 -7.28 9.94 -0.73
C ILE A 60 -6.21 8.98 -1.22
N LEU A 61 -6.32 8.48 -2.47
CA LEU A 61 -5.30 7.62 -3.06
C LEU A 61 -3.93 8.31 -3.16
N LEU A 62 -3.90 9.59 -3.53
CA LEU A 62 -2.65 10.35 -3.58
C LEU A 62 -2.03 10.53 -2.20
N VAL A 63 -2.84 10.83 -1.19
CA VAL A 63 -2.37 10.94 0.19
C VAL A 63 -1.81 9.60 0.67
N VAL A 64 -2.52 8.50 0.41
CA VAL A 64 -2.06 7.15 0.75
C VAL A 64 -0.76 6.83 0.01
N ALA A 65 -0.65 7.20 -1.27
CA ALA A 65 0.58 7.00 -2.05
C ALA A 65 1.78 7.72 -1.43
N VAL A 66 1.60 8.95 -0.95
CA VAL A 66 2.68 9.72 -0.29
C VAL A 66 3.08 9.06 1.03
N ILE A 67 2.12 8.66 1.85
CA ILE A 67 2.38 7.97 3.12
C ILE A 67 3.10 6.64 2.86
N LEU A 68 2.62 5.87 1.90
CA LEU A 68 3.20 4.58 1.54
C LEU A 68 4.62 4.76 0.99
N ALA A 69 4.85 5.77 0.15
CA ALA A 69 6.18 6.08 -0.39
C ALA A 69 7.17 6.40 0.73
N ALA A 70 6.77 7.20 1.71
CA ALA A 70 7.59 7.52 2.88
C ALA A 70 7.90 6.25 3.70
N CYS A 71 6.89 5.41 3.95
CA CYS A 71 7.07 4.15 4.65
C CYS A 71 8.04 3.21 3.93
N VAL A 72 7.86 3.03 2.63
CA VAL A 72 8.70 2.13 1.81
C VAL A 72 10.14 2.65 1.76
N TYR A 73 10.32 3.96 1.59
CA TYR A 73 11.64 4.57 1.58
C TYR A 73 12.38 4.35 2.91
N LEU A 74 11.70 4.59 4.03
CA LEU A 74 12.29 4.45 5.36
C LEU A 74 12.41 3.00 5.82
N LEU A 75 11.62 2.09 5.26
CA LEU A 75 11.65 0.66 5.61
C LEU A 75 13.04 0.06 5.38
N GLY A 76 13.71 0.50 4.33
CA GLY A 76 15.07 0.07 4.01
C GLY A 76 16.11 0.40 5.06
N ASN A 77 15.82 1.34 5.96
CA ASN A 77 16.71 1.74 7.05
C ASN A 77 16.56 0.85 8.31
N GLY A 78 15.66 -0.12 8.29
CA GLY A 78 15.47 -1.04 9.41
C GLY A 78 14.67 -0.47 10.59
N SER A 79 13.92 0.62 10.38
CA SER A 79 13.11 1.23 11.44
C SER A 79 11.90 0.36 11.79
N ASN A 80 11.85 -0.11 13.02
CA ASN A 80 10.71 -0.87 13.53
C ASN A 80 9.42 -0.02 13.59
N ALA A 81 9.54 1.26 13.88
CA ALA A 81 8.39 2.17 13.87
C ALA A 81 7.77 2.27 12.48
N VAL A 82 8.59 2.35 11.45
CA VAL A 82 8.13 2.39 10.05
C VAL A 82 7.49 1.05 9.67
N ARG A 83 8.05 -0.08 10.10
CA ARG A 83 7.45 -1.40 9.90
C ARG A 83 6.04 -1.47 10.50
N MET A 84 5.88 -0.96 11.73
CA MET A 84 4.58 -0.90 12.41
C MET A 84 3.60 -0.03 11.63
N LEU A 85 4.03 1.15 11.20
CA LEU A 85 3.19 2.06 10.42
C LEU A 85 2.77 1.43 9.08
N LEU A 86 3.70 0.82 8.37
CA LEU A 86 3.41 0.11 7.13
C LEU A 86 2.39 -1.01 7.36
N SER A 87 2.54 -1.76 8.44
CA SER A 87 1.60 -2.83 8.81
C SER A 87 0.19 -2.30 9.04
N VAL A 88 0.06 -1.17 9.73
CA VAL A 88 -1.24 -0.50 9.93
C VAL A 88 -1.84 -0.11 8.57
N VAL A 89 -1.05 0.50 7.69
CA VAL A 89 -1.52 0.88 6.34
C VAL A 89 -1.98 -0.34 5.56
N MET A 90 -1.23 -1.45 5.59
CA MET A 90 -1.61 -2.68 4.89
C MET A 90 -2.89 -3.31 5.45
N ILE A 91 -3.03 -3.34 6.77
CA ILE A 91 -4.25 -3.85 7.42
C ILE A 91 -5.47 -2.98 7.05
N LEU A 92 -5.31 -1.66 7.05
CA LEU A 92 -6.37 -0.75 6.62
C LEU A 92 -6.76 -0.97 5.15
N ARG A 93 -5.78 -1.20 4.29
CA ARG A 93 -6.04 -1.52 2.87
C ARG A 93 -6.86 -2.81 2.73
N VAL A 94 -6.50 -3.85 3.47
CA VAL A 94 -7.26 -5.11 3.49
C VAL A 94 -8.69 -4.87 3.97
N ALA A 95 -8.86 -4.15 5.08
CA ALA A 95 -10.17 -3.86 5.64
C ALA A 95 -11.04 -3.05 4.66
N VAL A 96 -10.49 -2.03 4.02
CA VAL A 96 -11.19 -1.23 3.01
C VAL A 96 -11.57 -2.09 1.80
N SER A 97 -10.66 -2.93 1.32
CA SER A 97 -10.93 -3.82 0.18
C SER A 97 -12.05 -4.81 0.48
N VAL A 98 -12.05 -5.39 1.67
CA VAL A 98 -13.14 -6.28 2.12
C VAL A 98 -14.46 -5.52 2.21
N TRP A 99 -14.43 -4.32 2.78
CA TRP A 99 -15.63 -3.48 2.87
C TRP A 99 -16.18 -3.11 1.48
N VAL A 100 -15.30 -2.79 0.53
CA VAL A 100 -15.69 -2.50 -0.86
C VAL A 100 -16.40 -3.69 -1.50
N ILE A 101 -15.89 -4.91 -1.30
CA ILE A 101 -16.52 -6.12 -1.82
C ILE A 101 -17.93 -6.30 -1.23
N ILE A 102 -18.07 -6.09 0.07
CA ILE A 102 -19.35 -6.26 0.78
C ILE A 102 -20.36 -5.17 0.36
N ALA A 103 -19.92 -3.92 0.28
CA ALA A 103 -20.78 -2.76 0.05
C ALA A 103 -21.16 -2.57 -1.42
N LEU A 104 -20.21 -2.80 -2.34
CA LEU A 104 -20.37 -2.52 -3.77
C LEU A 104 -20.49 -3.78 -4.63
N GLY A 105 -20.43 -4.96 -4.01
CA GLY A 105 -20.54 -6.22 -4.73
C GLY A 105 -19.28 -6.58 -5.51
N THR A 106 -19.44 -7.48 -6.48
CA THR A 106 -18.32 -8.13 -7.16
C THR A 106 -17.77 -7.38 -8.36
N HIS A 107 -18.25 -6.18 -8.65
CA HIS A 107 -17.80 -5.42 -9.84
C HIS A 107 -16.30 -5.12 -9.83
N ASN A 108 -15.73 -4.89 -8.64
CA ASN A 108 -14.31 -4.59 -8.46
C ASN A 108 -13.57 -5.72 -7.74
N LEU A 109 -14.09 -6.96 -7.85
CA LEU A 109 -13.56 -8.10 -7.12
C LEU A 109 -12.09 -8.38 -7.43
N THR A 110 -11.71 -8.33 -8.69
CA THR A 110 -10.32 -8.59 -9.12
C THR A 110 -9.35 -7.61 -8.48
N GLU A 111 -9.64 -6.31 -8.54
CA GLU A 111 -8.81 -5.27 -7.95
C GLU A 111 -8.71 -5.41 -6.43
N ALA A 112 -9.84 -5.65 -5.77
CA ALA A 112 -9.88 -5.84 -4.33
C ALA A 112 -9.10 -7.07 -3.90
N VAL A 113 -9.25 -8.20 -4.60
CA VAL A 113 -8.50 -9.44 -4.31
C VAL A 113 -7.00 -9.22 -4.52
N VAL A 114 -6.59 -8.57 -5.61
CA VAL A 114 -5.17 -8.26 -5.86
C VAL A 114 -4.61 -7.40 -4.74
N THR A 115 -5.32 -6.37 -4.31
CA THR A 115 -4.91 -5.50 -3.21
C THR A 115 -4.76 -6.28 -1.90
N ILE A 116 -5.71 -7.14 -1.57
CA ILE A 116 -5.67 -7.99 -0.38
C ILE A 116 -4.45 -8.92 -0.43
N VAL A 117 -4.25 -9.62 -1.53
CA VAL A 117 -3.15 -10.57 -1.69
C VAL A 117 -1.80 -9.87 -1.55
N ILE A 118 -1.59 -8.75 -2.25
CA ILE A 118 -0.34 -7.99 -2.18
C ILE A 118 -0.10 -7.48 -0.75
N SER A 119 -1.13 -6.95 -0.10
CA SER A 119 -1.02 -6.45 1.27
C SER A 119 -0.64 -7.55 2.26
N LEU A 120 -1.25 -8.73 2.15
CA LEU A 120 -0.92 -9.89 2.99
C LEU A 120 0.49 -10.41 2.71
N VAL A 121 0.91 -10.43 1.45
CA VAL A 121 2.28 -10.83 1.08
C VAL A 121 3.30 -9.86 1.68
N VAL A 122 3.07 -8.55 1.57
CA VAL A 122 3.95 -7.54 2.17
C VAL A 122 4.03 -7.71 3.69
N LEU A 123 2.89 -7.90 4.35
CA LEU A 123 2.86 -8.16 5.80
C LEU A 123 3.69 -9.39 6.17
N GLY A 124 3.53 -10.50 5.46
CA GLY A 124 4.31 -11.71 5.68
C GLY A 124 5.80 -11.51 5.48
N LEU A 125 6.18 -10.72 4.47
CA LEU A 125 7.58 -10.44 4.15
C LEU A 125 8.27 -9.56 5.19
N VAL A 126 7.56 -8.61 5.80
CA VAL A 126 8.16 -7.72 6.81
C VAL A 126 8.09 -8.28 8.24
N TRP A 127 7.35 -9.36 8.45
CA TRP A 127 7.19 -10.00 9.77
C TRP A 127 7.77 -11.42 9.85
N ASN A 128 8.54 -11.86 8.86
CA ASN A 128 9.23 -13.13 8.94
C ASN A 128 10.42 -13.07 9.90
N GLU A 129 11.00 -14.22 10.20
CA GLU A 129 12.09 -14.36 11.16
C GLU A 129 13.30 -13.48 10.81
N LYS A 130 13.74 -13.51 9.54
CA LYS A 130 14.88 -12.71 9.08
C LYS A 130 14.58 -11.21 9.12
N ALA A 131 13.37 -10.81 8.77
CA ALA A 131 12.94 -9.42 8.90
C ALA A 131 12.89 -8.98 10.36
N ASN A 132 12.40 -9.82 11.25
CA ASN A 132 12.39 -9.54 12.68
C ASN A 132 13.80 -9.26 13.23
N GLU A 133 14.79 -10.05 12.83
CA GLU A 133 16.19 -9.82 13.19
C GLU A 133 16.70 -8.49 12.64
N PHE A 134 16.42 -8.19 11.38
CA PHE A 134 16.82 -6.93 10.74
C PHE A 134 16.25 -5.70 11.45
N PHE A 135 14.96 -5.71 11.76
CA PHE A 135 14.30 -4.59 12.44
C PHE A 135 14.64 -4.51 13.93
N ALA A 136 15.02 -5.61 14.56
CA ALA A 136 15.43 -5.63 15.97
C ALA A 136 16.83 -5.02 16.17
N THR A 137 17.72 -5.15 15.19
CA THR A 137 19.11 -4.68 15.28
C THR A 137 19.33 -3.27 14.73
N ASN A 138 18.36 -2.72 14.07
CA ASN A 138 18.38 -1.37 13.50
C ASN A 138 17.23 -0.52 14.10
#